data_cef3c0f5500eddf9f9cca971a563ee17
#
_entry.id   cef3c0f5500eddf9f9cca971a563ee17
#
_cell.length_a   1.000
_cell.length_b   1.000
_cell.length_c   1.000
_cell.angle_alpha   90.00
_cell.angle_beta   90.00
_cell.angle_gamma   90.00
#
_symmetry.space_group_name_H-M   'P 1'
#
loop_
_entity.id
_entity.type
_entity.pdbx_description
1 polymer ?
#
loop_
_entity_poly.entity_id
_entity_poly.type
_entity_poly.pdbx_seq_one_letter_code
_entity_poly.pdbx_strand_id
1 'polypeptide(L)'
;NQKSFTRISLDVRHYQKVYREIVLAVRGFVGSSFGNSPKQYLLGGIDNWFGNRINYEGLQNPLISNIGTYNENLLFTEFATSLRGFDYATLYGNNVALASAEFRVPLVRALSSGPITSNFFRNLQFTAFYDVGTSWTGPLPFNAENSVRRRVVPEVQSGSPFRIEIDEYLNPWLYSYGFGLRTMMLGYYVKFD
;
A
#
# COMPACT_ATOMS: atom_id res chain seq x y z
N ASN A 1 19.31 19.05 18.72
CA ASN A 1 17.83 19.14 18.69
C ASN A 1 17.25 17.75 18.88
N GLN A 2 16.39 17.61 19.88
CA GLN A 2 15.72 16.34 20.15
C GLN A 2 14.64 16.13 19.08
N LYS A 3 14.72 15.01 18.34
CA LYS A 3 13.72 14.62 17.34
C LYS A 3 12.49 14.04 18.07
N SER A 4 11.31 14.55 17.78
CA SER A 4 10.05 14.08 18.34
C SER A 4 8.94 14.02 17.31
N PHE A 5 8.05 13.06 17.48
CA PHE A 5 6.84 12.95 16.65
C PHE A 5 5.69 12.40 17.48
N THR A 6 4.49 12.70 17.04
CA THR A 6 3.25 12.10 17.53
C THR A 6 2.59 11.37 16.38
N ARG A 7 2.07 10.20 16.65
CA ARG A 7 1.38 9.37 15.67
C ARG A 7 -0.04 9.05 16.14
N ILE A 8 -1.00 9.18 15.25
CA ILE A 8 -2.38 8.77 15.46
C ILE A 8 -2.76 7.86 14.29
N SER A 9 -3.34 6.70 14.57
CA SER A 9 -3.84 5.79 13.54
C SER A 9 -5.13 5.13 13.97
N LEU A 10 -6.01 4.89 13.00
CA LEU A 10 -7.27 4.18 13.18
C LEU A 10 -7.36 3.08 12.11
N ASP A 11 -7.58 1.83 12.54
CA ASP A 11 -7.80 0.67 11.67
C ASP A 11 -9.17 0.05 12.04
N VAL A 12 -10.13 0.20 11.16
CA VAL A 12 -11.48 -0.32 11.33
C VAL A 12 -11.70 -1.46 10.37
N ARG A 13 -12.17 -2.59 10.88
CA ARG A 13 -12.46 -3.79 10.07
C ARG A 13 -13.86 -4.27 10.37
N HIS A 14 -14.62 -4.54 9.31
CA HIS A 14 -15.95 -5.09 9.40
C HIS A 14 -16.08 -6.32 8.51
N TYR A 15 -16.73 -7.36 9.03
CA TYR A 15 -16.96 -8.62 8.34
C TYR A 15 -18.45 -8.89 8.33
N GLN A 16 -19.04 -8.89 7.14
CA GLN A 16 -20.45 -9.16 6.93
C GLN A 16 -20.64 -10.47 6.20
N LYS A 17 -21.34 -11.41 6.80
CA LYS A 17 -21.81 -12.60 6.10
C LYS A 17 -22.94 -12.21 5.15
N VAL A 18 -22.72 -12.41 3.85
CA VAL A 18 -23.68 -11.98 2.81
C VAL A 18 -24.63 -13.11 2.45
N TYR A 19 -24.10 -14.29 2.17
CA TYR A 19 -24.89 -15.44 1.78
C TYR A 19 -24.15 -16.74 2.14
N ARG A 20 -24.83 -17.70 2.80
CA ARG A 20 -24.24 -18.97 3.25
C ARG A 20 -22.90 -18.72 3.96
N GLU A 21 -21.80 -19.20 3.37
CA GLU A 21 -20.43 -19.05 3.89
C GLU A 21 -19.65 -17.89 3.23
N ILE A 22 -20.34 -17.09 2.39
CA ILE A 22 -19.71 -15.98 1.67
C ILE A 22 -19.65 -14.77 2.59
N VAL A 23 -18.47 -14.15 2.69
CA VAL A 23 -18.20 -13.03 3.57
C VAL A 23 -17.68 -11.84 2.77
N LEU A 24 -18.24 -10.67 3.01
CA LEU A 24 -17.68 -9.39 2.62
C LEU A 24 -16.86 -8.85 3.80
N ALA A 25 -15.57 -8.63 3.57
CA ALA A 25 -14.67 -7.99 4.52
C ALA A 25 -14.37 -6.58 4.03
N VAL A 26 -14.59 -5.58 4.88
CA VAL A 26 -14.28 -4.18 4.59
C VAL A 26 -13.29 -3.69 5.63
N ARG A 27 -12.29 -2.94 5.18
CA ARG A 27 -11.28 -2.33 6.05
C ARG A 27 -11.09 -0.86 5.69
N GLY A 28 -11.05 -0.01 6.68
CA GLY A 28 -10.62 1.37 6.57
C GLY A 28 -9.40 1.60 7.47
N PHE A 29 -8.37 2.19 6.92
CA PHE A 29 -7.18 2.56 7.67
C PHE A 29 -6.83 4.02 7.40
N VAL A 30 -6.60 4.78 8.45
CA VAL A 30 -6.08 6.14 8.37
C VAL A 30 -4.98 6.32 9.40
N GLY A 31 -3.93 7.04 9.02
CA GLY A 31 -2.81 7.34 9.90
C GLY A 31 -2.25 8.73 9.62
N SER A 32 -1.80 9.39 10.67
CA SER A 32 -1.14 10.69 10.58
C SER A 32 0.02 10.76 11.56
N SER A 33 1.12 11.34 11.12
CA SER A 33 2.31 11.59 11.93
C SER A 33 2.70 13.05 11.84
N PHE A 34 2.89 13.70 12.96
CA PHE A 34 3.22 15.12 13.05
C PHE A 34 4.24 15.38 14.16
N GLY A 35 4.93 16.51 14.10
CA GLY A 35 5.99 16.89 15.02
C GLY A 35 7.16 17.55 14.29
N ASN A 36 8.29 17.67 14.96
CA ASN A 36 9.49 18.25 14.34
C ASN A 36 10.28 17.22 13.50
N SER A 37 10.00 15.93 13.62
CA SER A 37 10.57 14.83 12.83
C SER A 37 9.48 13.76 12.60
N PRO A 38 8.43 14.05 11.82
CA PRO A 38 7.31 13.13 11.64
C PRO A 38 7.76 11.88 10.90
N LYS A 39 7.17 10.74 11.25
CA LYS A 39 7.35 9.49 10.49
C LYS A 39 6.71 9.60 9.12
N GLN A 40 7.35 8.99 8.14
CA GLN A 40 6.81 8.84 6.79
C GLN A 40 6.20 7.44 6.65
N TYR A 41 4.95 7.41 6.22
CA TYR A 41 4.27 6.18 5.85
C TYR A 41 4.61 5.80 4.42
N LEU A 42 4.97 4.55 4.22
CA LEU A 42 5.16 3.95 2.90
C LEU A 42 3.90 3.16 2.55
N LEU A 43 3.31 3.43 1.41
CA LEU A 43 2.14 2.75 0.88
C LEU A 43 2.46 2.13 -0.48
N GLY A 44 2.01 0.89 -0.68
CA GLY A 44 2.27 0.09 -1.87
C GLY A 44 2.96 -1.23 -1.54
N GLY A 45 2.72 -2.24 -2.36
CA GLY A 45 3.22 -3.58 -2.15
C GLY A 45 2.36 -4.44 -1.23
N ILE A 46 2.81 -5.65 -0.97
CA ILE A 46 2.17 -6.62 -0.09
C ILE A 46 3.10 -6.88 1.08
N ASP A 47 2.56 -6.81 2.30
CA ASP A 47 3.33 -7.12 3.51
C ASP A 47 3.81 -8.58 3.49
N ASN A 48 5.08 -8.79 3.91
CA ASN A 48 5.73 -10.10 3.94
C ASN A 48 5.81 -10.85 2.60
N TRP A 49 5.74 -10.14 1.47
CA TRP A 49 5.88 -10.72 0.15
C TRP A 49 7.33 -10.61 -0.36
N PHE A 50 7.96 -11.74 -0.67
CA PHE A 50 9.34 -11.78 -1.16
C PHE A 50 9.50 -11.21 -2.59
N GLY A 51 8.41 -11.12 -3.35
CA GLY A 51 8.37 -10.60 -4.71
C GLY A 51 8.10 -9.09 -4.81
N ASN A 52 8.10 -8.36 -3.70
CA ASN A 52 7.95 -6.92 -3.73
C ASN A 52 9.10 -6.27 -4.51
N ARG A 53 8.76 -5.43 -5.46
CA ARG A 53 9.71 -4.56 -6.15
C ARG A 53 9.66 -3.18 -5.51
N ILE A 54 10.81 -2.54 -5.37
CA ILE A 54 10.87 -1.15 -4.89
C ILE A 54 10.68 -0.26 -6.10
N ASN A 55 9.76 0.70 -5.99
CA ASN A 55 9.61 1.72 -7.01
C ASN A 55 10.79 2.70 -6.95
N TYR A 56 11.67 2.63 -7.95
CA TYR A 56 12.83 3.53 -8.08
C TYR A 56 12.50 4.80 -8.87
N GLU A 57 11.28 4.95 -9.37
CA GLU A 57 10.84 6.14 -10.07
C GLU A 57 10.39 7.20 -9.06
N GLY A 58 11.14 8.26 -8.98
CA GLY A 58 10.82 9.41 -8.13
C GLY A 58 12.00 9.81 -7.24
N LEU A 59 12.52 11.00 -7.49
CA LEU A 59 13.67 11.60 -6.78
C LEU A 59 13.44 11.81 -5.26
N GLN A 60 12.23 11.61 -4.78
CA GLN A 60 11.85 11.85 -3.39
C GLN A 60 11.50 10.59 -2.59
N ASN A 61 11.60 9.39 -3.19
CA ASN A 61 11.34 8.16 -2.44
C ASN A 61 12.37 8.01 -1.31
N PRO A 62 11.95 7.92 -0.04
CA PRO A 62 12.87 7.84 1.10
C PRO A 62 13.73 6.57 1.10
N LEU A 63 13.36 5.54 0.32
CA LEU A 63 14.13 4.31 0.15
C LEU A 63 15.23 4.45 -0.91
N ILE A 64 15.12 5.44 -1.80
CA ILE A 64 16.15 5.77 -2.78
C ILE A 64 17.04 6.82 -2.14
N SER A 65 17.95 6.40 -1.31
CA SER A 65 18.99 7.26 -0.79
C SER A 65 19.97 7.60 -1.91
N ASN A 66 20.26 8.87 -2.11
CA ASN A 66 21.41 9.29 -2.90
C ASN A 66 22.65 8.59 -2.35
N ILE A 67 23.28 7.77 -3.20
CA ILE A 67 24.48 7.03 -2.89
C ILE A 67 25.51 8.02 -2.32
N GLY A 68 25.81 7.93 -1.03
CA GLY A 68 26.80 8.75 -0.35
C GLY A 68 26.32 9.66 0.78
N THR A 69 25.01 9.85 0.96
CA THR A 69 24.49 10.58 2.13
C THR A 69 23.65 9.62 2.96
N TYR A 70 24.03 9.42 4.22
CA TYR A 70 23.22 8.66 5.17
C TYR A 70 21.85 9.31 5.28
N ASN A 71 20.83 8.63 4.78
CA ASN A 71 19.48 9.14 4.85
C ASN A 71 18.93 8.85 6.24
N GLU A 72 19.12 9.80 7.16
CA GLU A 72 18.59 9.71 8.53
C GLU A 72 17.06 9.48 8.52
N ASN A 73 16.40 9.82 7.42
CA ASN A 73 14.96 9.67 7.26
C ASN A 73 14.52 8.20 7.16
N LEU A 74 15.40 7.27 6.77
CA LEU A 74 15.06 5.85 6.69
C LEU A 74 14.60 5.28 8.05
N LEU A 75 15.20 5.74 9.14
CA LEU A 75 14.82 5.34 10.50
C LEU A 75 13.42 5.82 10.90
N PHE A 76 12.91 6.83 10.20
CA PHE A 76 11.59 7.42 10.44
C PHE A 76 10.57 7.01 9.39
N THR A 77 10.82 5.94 8.62
CA THR A 77 9.86 5.37 7.68
C THR A 77 9.13 4.19 8.31
N GLU A 78 7.89 3.99 7.92
CA GLU A 78 7.07 2.87 8.37
C GLU A 78 6.17 2.39 7.24
N PHE A 79 6.16 1.07 7.00
CA PHE A 79 5.18 0.48 6.11
C PHE A 79 3.80 0.58 6.75
N ALA A 80 2.92 1.33 6.12
CA ALA A 80 1.62 1.61 6.69
C ALA A 80 0.68 0.42 6.62
N THR A 81 0.50 -0.10 5.41
CA THR A 81 -0.37 -1.24 5.12
C THR A 81 -0.21 -1.67 3.67
N SER A 82 -0.62 -2.90 3.37
CA SER A 82 -0.58 -3.44 2.02
C SER A 82 -1.57 -2.72 1.09
N LEU A 83 -1.09 -2.29 -0.06
CA LEU A 83 -1.89 -1.86 -1.20
C LEU A 83 -1.47 -2.76 -2.38
N ARG A 84 -2.30 -3.75 -2.67
CA ARG A 84 -2.00 -4.81 -3.64
C ARG A 84 -1.92 -4.27 -5.06
N GLY A 85 -1.12 -4.91 -5.93
CA GLY A 85 -0.99 -4.52 -7.33
C GLY A 85 -0.04 -3.34 -7.60
N PHE A 86 0.61 -2.82 -6.58
CA PHE A 86 1.61 -1.75 -6.70
C PHE A 86 2.96 -2.20 -6.16
N ASP A 87 4.01 -1.56 -6.64
CA ASP A 87 5.36 -1.75 -6.12
C ASP A 87 5.46 -1.22 -4.68
N TYR A 88 6.45 -1.73 -3.95
CA TYR A 88 6.70 -1.30 -2.57
C TYR A 88 7.08 0.19 -2.53
N ALA A 89 6.48 0.93 -1.59
CA ALA A 89 6.70 2.36 -1.43
C ALA A 89 6.37 3.21 -2.67
N THR A 90 5.30 2.87 -3.40
CA THR A 90 4.81 3.68 -4.53
C THR A 90 4.38 5.08 -4.09
N LEU A 91 3.75 5.20 -2.93
CA LEU A 91 3.44 6.47 -2.29
C LEU A 91 4.07 6.54 -0.91
N TYR A 92 4.38 7.76 -0.49
CA TYR A 92 4.91 8.05 0.83
C TYR A 92 4.46 9.42 1.31
N GLY A 93 4.38 9.60 2.62
CA GLY A 93 3.97 10.85 3.24
C GLY A 93 3.75 10.72 4.73
N ASN A 94 3.46 11.84 5.39
CA ASN A 94 3.21 11.87 6.83
C ASN A 94 1.79 11.42 7.19
N ASN A 95 0.92 11.37 6.18
CA ASN A 95 -0.47 10.94 6.29
C ASN A 95 -0.72 9.78 5.34
N VAL A 96 -1.64 8.91 5.70
CA VAL A 96 -2.04 7.77 4.89
C VAL A 96 -3.52 7.49 5.08
N ALA A 97 -4.19 7.13 4.01
CA ALA A 97 -5.55 6.61 4.05
C ALA A 97 -5.68 5.42 3.09
N LEU A 98 -6.40 4.39 3.52
CA LEU A 98 -6.68 3.21 2.73
C LEU A 98 -8.08 2.72 3.03
N ALA A 99 -8.81 2.35 1.99
CA ALA A 99 -10.02 1.56 2.08
C ALA A 99 -9.85 0.28 1.24
N SER A 100 -10.31 -0.83 1.78
CA SER A 100 -10.21 -2.14 1.14
C SER A 100 -11.53 -2.88 1.30
N ALA A 101 -12.03 -3.46 0.22
CA ALA A 101 -13.17 -4.35 0.23
C ALA A 101 -12.74 -5.70 -0.36
N GLU A 102 -13.09 -6.78 0.32
CA GLU A 102 -12.70 -8.12 -0.08
C GLU A 102 -13.87 -9.07 0.04
N PHE A 103 -14.21 -9.69 -1.05
CA PHE A 103 -15.25 -10.69 -1.14
C PHE A 103 -14.64 -12.09 -1.04
N ARG A 104 -15.01 -12.87 -0.06
CA ARG A 104 -14.44 -14.17 0.27
C ARG A 104 -15.46 -15.28 0.04
N VAL A 105 -15.12 -16.22 -0.84
CA VAL A 105 -15.96 -17.36 -1.21
C VAL A 105 -15.23 -18.66 -0.87
N PRO A 106 -15.63 -19.40 0.14
CA PRO A 106 -15.07 -20.74 0.42
C PRO A 106 -15.57 -21.73 -0.63
N LEU A 107 -14.75 -21.97 -1.68
CA LEU A 107 -15.16 -22.68 -2.89
C LEU A 107 -15.79 -24.02 -2.60
N VAL A 108 -15.10 -24.88 -1.85
CA VAL A 108 -15.56 -26.23 -1.62
C VAL A 108 -16.74 -26.29 -0.67
N ARG A 109 -16.74 -25.46 0.38
CA ARG A 109 -17.87 -25.36 1.32
C ARG A 109 -19.15 -24.79 0.67
N ALA A 110 -18.99 -23.88 -0.28
CA ALA A 110 -20.13 -23.31 -0.98
C ALA A 110 -20.77 -24.27 -1.97
N LEU A 111 -20.00 -25.20 -2.54
CA LEU A 111 -20.42 -26.15 -3.58
C LEU A 111 -20.73 -27.54 -3.04
N SER A 112 -20.10 -27.98 -1.95
CA SER A 112 -20.26 -29.31 -1.38
C SER A 112 -21.27 -29.30 -0.22
N SER A 113 -22.20 -30.24 -0.25
CA SER A 113 -23.15 -30.48 0.84
C SER A 113 -22.67 -31.59 1.80
N GLY A 114 -21.53 -32.24 1.53
CA GLY A 114 -20.98 -33.34 2.31
C GLY A 114 -19.80 -32.93 3.21
N PRO A 115 -19.39 -33.83 4.12
CA PRO A 115 -18.24 -33.60 4.98
C PRO A 115 -16.94 -33.52 4.17
N ILE A 116 -16.16 -32.47 4.34
CA ILE A 116 -14.87 -32.26 3.66
C ILE A 116 -13.76 -32.72 4.61
N THR A 117 -13.13 -33.85 4.29
CA THR A 117 -12.10 -34.47 5.12
C THR A 117 -10.74 -33.77 4.99
N SER A 118 -10.43 -33.23 3.81
CA SER A 118 -9.15 -32.56 3.57
C SER A 118 -9.13 -31.13 4.10
N ASN A 119 -8.13 -30.81 4.94
CA ASN A 119 -7.92 -29.46 5.46
C ASN A 119 -7.64 -28.43 4.35
N PHE A 120 -6.95 -28.86 3.31
CA PHE A 120 -6.66 -28.02 2.14
C PHE A 120 -7.95 -27.57 1.47
N PHE A 121 -8.80 -28.49 1.07
CA PHE A 121 -10.05 -28.18 0.37
C PHE A 121 -11.08 -27.50 1.27
N ARG A 122 -11.11 -27.86 2.56
CA ARG A 122 -12.01 -27.22 3.53
C ARG A 122 -11.73 -25.72 3.69
N ASN A 123 -10.44 -25.33 3.58
CA ASN A 123 -10.00 -23.95 3.74
C ASN A 123 -9.72 -23.25 2.41
N LEU A 124 -9.96 -23.93 1.26
CA LEU A 124 -9.78 -23.31 -0.04
C LEU A 124 -10.82 -22.22 -0.26
N GLN A 125 -10.33 -20.99 -0.37
CA GLN A 125 -11.12 -19.80 -0.45
C GLN A 125 -10.68 -18.97 -1.66
N PHE A 126 -11.63 -18.57 -2.50
CA PHE A 126 -11.44 -17.57 -3.54
C PHE A 126 -11.73 -16.20 -2.95
N THR A 127 -10.93 -15.23 -3.33
CA THR A 127 -11.10 -13.85 -2.93
C THR A 127 -11.12 -12.94 -4.15
N ALA A 128 -12.02 -11.96 -4.15
CA ALA A 128 -11.97 -10.84 -5.06
C ALA A 128 -11.82 -9.58 -4.21
N PHE A 129 -10.95 -8.65 -4.61
CA PHE A 129 -10.67 -7.47 -3.82
C PHE A 129 -10.66 -6.19 -4.66
N TYR A 130 -10.92 -5.11 -3.96
CA TYR A 130 -10.77 -3.75 -4.43
C TYR A 130 -10.13 -2.92 -3.32
N ASP A 131 -8.98 -2.31 -3.62
CA ASP A 131 -8.24 -1.48 -2.68
C ASP A 131 -8.12 -0.07 -3.26
N VAL A 132 -8.27 0.92 -2.42
CA VAL A 132 -8.00 2.32 -2.74
C VAL A 132 -7.19 2.94 -1.62
N GLY A 133 -6.11 3.63 -1.97
CA GLY A 133 -5.24 4.21 -0.96
C GLY A 133 -4.52 5.45 -1.46
N THR A 134 -4.10 6.26 -0.51
CA THR A 134 -3.28 7.44 -0.73
C THR A 134 -2.32 7.65 0.45
N SER A 135 -1.16 8.19 0.16
CA SER A 135 -0.24 8.70 1.18
C SER A 135 0.26 10.07 0.73
N TRP A 136 0.26 11.03 1.66
CA TRP A 136 0.56 12.44 1.33
C TRP A 136 1.26 13.16 2.46
N THR A 137 1.92 14.27 2.11
CA THR A 137 2.53 15.21 3.05
C THR A 137 1.70 16.48 3.11
N GLY A 138 1.54 17.04 4.31
CA GLY A 138 0.75 18.25 4.52
C GLY A 138 -0.73 17.98 4.82
N PRO A 139 -1.59 19.04 4.80
CA PRO A 139 -2.96 18.92 5.28
C PRO A 139 -3.90 18.15 4.35
N LEU A 140 -3.66 18.20 3.04
CA LEU A 140 -4.55 17.60 2.04
C LEU A 140 -3.76 16.80 0.99
N PRO A 141 -4.29 15.67 0.48
CA PRO A 141 -3.64 14.89 -0.55
C PRO A 141 -3.57 15.57 -1.92
N PHE A 142 -4.43 16.57 -2.18
CA PHE A 142 -4.54 17.27 -3.46
C PHE A 142 -3.70 18.54 -3.56
N ASN A 143 -2.73 18.76 -2.69
CA ASN A 143 -1.81 19.89 -2.80
C ASN A 143 -0.76 19.65 -3.91
N ALA A 144 -0.07 20.70 -4.35
CA ALA A 144 0.91 20.65 -5.43
C ALA A 144 2.08 19.68 -5.13
N GLU A 145 2.47 19.52 -3.87
CA GLU A 145 3.57 18.64 -3.46
C GLU A 145 3.26 17.16 -3.67
N ASN A 146 1.99 16.77 -3.60
CA ASN A 146 1.56 15.37 -3.70
C ASN A 146 0.98 15.02 -5.08
N SER A 147 0.46 16.02 -5.80
CA SER A 147 -0.28 15.83 -7.06
C SER A 147 0.50 16.27 -8.29
N VAL A 148 1.69 16.82 -8.12
CA VAL A 148 2.50 17.31 -9.24
C VAL A 148 3.85 16.60 -9.26
N ARG A 149 4.13 15.90 -10.35
CA ARG A 149 5.45 15.35 -10.65
C ARG A 149 6.17 16.34 -11.54
N ARG A 150 7.24 16.96 -11.01
CA ARG A 150 8.09 17.85 -11.79
C ARG A 150 9.22 17.07 -12.45
N ARG A 151 9.27 17.13 -13.77
CA ARG A 151 10.36 16.58 -14.58
C ARG A 151 11.15 17.72 -15.23
N VAL A 152 12.45 17.71 -15.06
CA VAL A 152 13.37 18.67 -15.69
C VAL A 152 14.05 17.98 -16.87
N VAL A 153 13.97 18.57 -18.05
CA VAL A 153 14.57 18.06 -19.30
C VAL A 153 15.40 19.17 -19.94
N PRO A 154 16.66 18.92 -20.32
CA PRO A 154 17.46 17.74 -20.05
C PRO A 154 17.89 17.66 -18.57
N GLU A 155 18.28 16.47 -18.12
CA GLU A 155 18.81 16.30 -16.78
C GLU A 155 20.00 17.23 -16.53
N VAL A 156 20.15 17.67 -15.29
CA VAL A 156 21.07 18.75 -14.85
C VAL A 156 22.54 18.57 -15.29
N GLN A 157 22.94 17.38 -15.75
CA GLN A 157 24.33 17.09 -16.16
C GLN A 157 24.65 17.37 -17.63
N SER A 158 23.70 17.79 -18.45
CA SER A 158 23.93 17.84 -19.92
C SER A 158 24.50 19.14 -20.46
N GLY A 159 24.81 20.15 -19.62
CA GLY A 159 25.38 21.43 -20.09
C GLY A 159 24.52 22.19 -21.10
N SER A 160 23.25 21.82 -21.26
CA SER A 160 22.30 22.46 -22.15
C SER A 160 21.92 23.86 -21.67
N PRO A 161 21.90 24.88 -22.54
CA PRO A 161 21.49 26.24 -22.19
C PRO A 161 19.98 26.36 -21.95
N PHE A 162 19.21 25.31 -22.25
CA PHE A 162 17.76 25.29 -22.07
C PHE A 162 17.37 24.36 -20.93
N ARG A 163 16.48 24.80 -20.06
CA ARG A 163 15.88 24.04 -18.98
C ARG A 163 14.36 24.07 -19.18
N ILE A 164 13.76 22.92 -19.42
CA ILE A 164 12.31 22.77 -19.51
C ILE A 164 11.84 22.07 -18.25
N GLU A 165 10.96 22.70 -17.50
CA GLU A 165 10.27 22.10 -16.36
C GLU A 165 8.88 21.67 -16.81
N ILE A 166 8.61 20.37 -16.72
CA ILE A 166 7.32 19.79 -17.07
C ILE A 166 6.64 19.39 -15.76
N ASP A 167 5.51 19.98 -15.45
CA ASP A 167 4.67 19.62 -14.32
C ASP A 167 3.56 18.68 -14.80
N GLU A 168 3.65 17.42 -14.42
CA GLU A 168 2.63 16.39 -14.66
C GLU A 168 1.71 16.29 -13.45
N TYR A 169 0.41 16.47 -13.67
CA TYR A 169 -0.57 16.26 -12.61
C TYR A 169 -0.88 14.78 -12.46
N LEU A 170 -0.63 14.26 -11.25
CA LEU A 170 -0.89 12.88 -10.87
C LEU A 170 -2.09 12.80 -9.94
N ASN A 171 -2.91 11.78 -10.13
CA ASN A 171 -3.93 11.46 -9.15
C ASN A 171 -3.23 10.92 -7.88
N PRO A 172 -3.40 11.56 -6.71
CA PRO A 172 -2.78 11.09 -5.46
C PRO A 172 -3.39 9.79 -4.94
N TRP A 173 -4.51 9.34 -5.52
CA TRP A 173 -5.18 8.10 -5.14
C TRP A 173 -4.77 6.96 -6.06
N LEU A 174 -4.39 5.85 -5.46
CA LEU A 174 -4.12 4.58 -6.14
C LEU A 174 -5.31 3.65 -5.99
N TYR A 175 -5.67 2.98 -7.06
CA TYR A 175 -6.78 2.02 -7.12
C TYR A 175 -6.28 0.70 -7.64
N SER A 176 -6.64 -0.39 -6.97
CA SER A 176 -6.34 -1.73 -7.45
C SER A 176 -7.50 -2.67 -7.25
N TYR A 177 -7.58 -3.67 -8.10
CA TYR A 177 -8.51 -4.77 -7.97
C TYR A 177 -7.86 -6.05 -8.45
N GLY A 178 -8.32 -7.16 -7.95
CA GLY A 178 -7.77 -8.45 -8.33
C GLY A 178 -8.50 -9.60 -7.68
N PHE A 179 -7.92 -10.77 -7.91
CA PHE A 179 -8.40 -12.03 -7.37
C PHE A 179 -7.29 -12.74 -6.62
N GLY A 180 -7.66 -13.52 -5.64
CA GLY A 180 -6.71 -14.30 -4.87
C GLY A 180 -7.25 -15.67 -4.51
N LEU A 181 -6.34 -16.54 -4.10
CA LEU A 181 -6.64 -17.85 -3.53
C LEU A 181 -6.00 -17.95 -2.15
N ARG A 182 -6.75 -18.50 -1.23
CA ARG A 182 -6.26 -18.75 0.13
C ARG A 182 -6.57 -20.16 0.52
N THR A 183 -5.63 -20.79 1.23
CA THR A 183 -5.82 -22.14 1.76
C THR A 183 -4.94 -22.37 2.97
N MET A 184 -5.15 -23.48 3.64
CA MET A 184 -4.26 -23.98 4.69
C MET A 184 -3.55 -25.23 4.20
N MET A 185 -2.21 -25.20 4.14
CA MET A 185 -1.38 -26.28 3.69
C MET A 185 -0.26 -26.52 4.71
N LEU A 186 -0.10 -27.78 5.15
CA LEU A 186 0.92 -28.19 6.13
C LEU A 186 0.92 -27.36 7.44
N GLY A 187 -0.25 -26.87 7.86
CA GLY A 187 -0.37 -26.02 9.05
C GLY A 187 -0.11 -24.53 8.80
N TYR A 188 0.32 -24.15 7.61
CA TYR A 188 0.54 -22.76 7.22
C TYR A 188 -0.63 -22.20 6.42
N TYR A 189 -0.93 -20.93 6.69
CA TYR A 189 -1.89 -20.20 5.89
C TYR A 189 -1.20 -19.63 4.66
N VAL A 190 -1.60 -20.08 3.49
CA VAL A 190 -1.03 -19.68 2.20
C VAL A 190 -2.00 -18.78 1.49
N LYS A 191 -1.50 -17.65 1.01
CA LYS A 191 -2.25 -16.59 0.36
C LYS A 191 -1.57 -16.21 -0.95
N PHE A 192 -2.35 -16.20 -2.02
CA PHE A 192 -1.98 -15.74 -3.36
C PHE A 192 -2.98 -14.66 -3.77
N ASP A 193 -2.52 -13.42 -3.82
CA ASP A 193 -3.31 -12.25 -4.27
C ASP A 193 -2.68 -11.63 -5.50
#